data_6beb9fda48ecefc1576b486617d99bbe
#
_entry.id   6beb9fda48ecefc1576b486617d99bbe
#
_cell.length_a   1.000
_cell.length_b   1.000
_cell.length_c   1.000
_cell.angle_alpha   90.00
_cell.angle_beta   90.00
_cell.angle_gamma   90.00
#
_symmetry.space_group_name_H-M   'P 1'
#
loop_
_entity.id
_entity.type
_entity.pdbx_description
1 polymer ?
#
loop_
_entity_poly.entity_id
_entity_poly.type
_entity_poly.pdbx_seq_one_letter_code
_entity_poly.pdbx_strand_id
1 'polypeptide(L)'
;YKHPYFDDFEQEIPIPESEKNAKEKGLNFIKLDGAVGIIGNGAGLVMSTLDVVAENGGKAANFLDIGGGAKAETVSSALEVLEADKNVKSVLINIFGGITRCDLVAEGIIEATKGKELVWPIIIRLDGTNSLEGLEILKANPNEKIFIEESMDSAAKLAVQKGL
;
A
#
# COMPACT_ATOMS: atom_id res chain seq x y z
N TYR A 1 -23.56 -13.36 -15.06
CA TYR A 1 -24.55 -12.67 -15.87
C TYR A 1 -24.14 -11.24 -16.16
N LYS A 2 -24.13 -10.88 -17.42
CA LYS A 2 -23.85 -9.51 -17.84
C LYS A 2 -25.11 -8.86 -18.39
N HIS A 3 -25.53 -7.80 -17.76
CA HIS A 3 -26.66 -7.03 -18.23
C HIS A 3 -26.18 -6.06 -19.33
N PRO A 4 -26.79 -6.04 -20.53
CA PRO A 4 -26.35 -5.15 -21.61
C PRO A 4 -26.28 -3.68 -21.20
N TYR A 5 -27.24 -3.24 -20.41
CA TYR A 5 -27.28 -1.87 -19.90
C TYR A 5 -26.07 -1.56 -19.02
N PHE A 6 -25.65 -2.53 -18.20
CA PHE A 6 -24.50 -2.40 -17.33
C PHE A 6 -23.20 -2.27 -18.13
N ASP A 7 -23.06 -3.05 -19.19
CA ASP A 7 -21.87 -2.97 -20.05
C ASP A 7 -21.78 -1.60 -20.73
N ASP A 8 -22.90 -1.05 -21.22
CA ASP A 8 -22.93 0.27 -21.80
C ASP A 8 -22.52 1.34 -20.78
N PHE A 9 -22.98 1.20 -19.55
CA PHE A 9 -22.64 2.11 -18.47
C PHE A 9 -21.13 2.06 -18.15
N GLU A 10 -20.53 0.89 -18.11
CA GLU A 10 -19.10 0.74 -17.89
C GLU A 10 -18.28 1.40 -19.00
N GLN A 11 -18.74 1.33 -20.24
CA GLN A 11 -18.07 1.96 -21.38
C GLN A 11 -18.13 3.49 -21.31
N GLU A 12 -19.18 4.04 -20.73
CA GLU A 12 -19.34 5.48 -20.58
C GLU A 12 -18.45 6.07 -19.49
N ILE A 13 -18.07 5.24 -18.49
CA ILE A 13 -17.22 5.67 -17.38
C ILE A 13 -15.85 5.03 -17.54
N PRO A 14 -14.84 5.78 -18.01
CA PRO A 14 -13.51 5.20 -18.19
C PRO A 14 -12.89 4.83 -16.85
N ILE A 15 -12.24 3.67 -16.81
CA ILE A 15 -11.49 3.22 -15.65
C ILE A 15 -10.26 4.12 -15.54
N PRO A 16 -9.95 4.67 -14.35
CA PRO A 16 -8.73 5.45 -14.18
C PRO A 16 -7.48 4.70 -14.64
N GLU A 17 -6.56 5.39 -15.27
CA GLU A 17 -5.34 4.79 -15.81
C GLU A 17 -4.54 4.07 -14.72
N SER A 18 -4.52 4.62 -13.49
CA SER A 18 -3.86 3.99 -12.35
C SER A 18 -4.43 2.61 -12.02
N GLU A 19 -5.76 2.45 -12.13
CA GLU A 19 -6.42 1.16 -11.89
C GLU A 19 -6.13 0.17 -13.01
N LYS A 20 -6.05 0.64 -14.27
CA LYS A 20 -5.67 -0.20 -15.40
C LYS A 20 -4.24 -0.70 -15.25
N ASN A 21 -3.30 0.18 -14.90
CA ASN A 21 -1.91 -0.19 -14.67
C ASN A 21 -1.77 -1.21 -13.56
N ALA A 22 -2.51 -1.02 -12.46
CA ALA A 22 -2.49 -1.95 -11.33
C ALA A 22 -3.00 -3.33 -11.75
N LYS A 23 -4.08 -3.37 -12.51
CA LYS A 23 -4.67 -4.62 -13.00
C LYS A 23 -3.71 -5.37 -13.92
N GLU A 24 -3.04 -4.66 -14.82
CA GLU A 24 -2.02 -5.24 -15.69
C GLU A 24 -0.86 -5.84 -14.92
N LYS A 25 -0.52 -5.27 -13.77
CA LYS A 25 0.53 -5.76 -12.88
C LYS A 25 0.05 -6.81 -11.90
N GLY A 26 -1.22 -7.24 -11.99
CA GLY A 26 -1.79 -8.25 -11.11
C GLY A 26 -2.15 -7.74 -9.72
N LEU A 27 -2.29 -6.44 -9.55
CA LEU A 27 -2.65 -5.81 -8.29
C LEU A 27 -4.15 -5.53 -8.20
N ASN A 28 -4.69 -5.68 -7.01
CA ASN A 28 -6.09 -5.34 -6.73
C ASN A 28 -6.14 -3.92 -6.16
N PHE A 29 -6.41 -2.96 -7.01
CA PHE A 29 -6.30 -1.53 -6.69
C PHE A 29 -7.60 -0.80 -7.02
N ILE A 30 -8.07 0.01 -6.06
CA ILE A 30 -9.22 0.89 -6.24
C ILE A 30 -8.83 2.27 -5.73
N LYS A 31 -8.96 3.29 -6.57
CA LYS A 31 -8.65 4.66 -6.21
C LYS A 31 -9.77 5.27 -5.35
N LEU A 32 -9.39 5.95 -4.28
CA LEU A 32 -10.29 6.69 -3.39
C LEU A 32 -9.86 8.17 -3.36
N ASP A 33 -10.52 8.99 -2.54
CA ASP A 33 -10.33 10.45 -2.56
C ASP A 33 -9.40 11.00 -1.48
N GLY A 34 -8.76 10.15 -0.70
CA GLY A 34 -7.94 10.59 0.43
C GLY A 34 -6.49 10.87 0.09
N ALA A 35 -5.70 11.09 1.13
CA ALA A 35 -4.28 11.42 1.04
C ALA A 35 -3.35 10.34 1.56
N VAL A 36 -3.85 9.33 2.25
CA VAL A 36 -3.05 8.24 2.80
C VAL A 36 -3.13 7.03 1.86
N GLY A 37 -2.03 6.72 1.19
CA GLY A 37 -1.95 5.52 0.35
C GLY A 37 -1.87 4.28 1.23
N ILE A 38 -2.65 3.25 0.90
CA ILE A 38 -2.73 2.02 1.71
C ILE A 38 -2.28 0.84 0.87
N ILE A 39 -1.36 0.06 1.42
CA ILE A 39 -0.92 -1.21 0.84
C ILE A 39 -1.03 -2.28 1.92
N GLY A 40 -1.69 -3.38 1.59
CA GLY A 40 -1.80 -4.52 2.49
C GLY A 40 -1.85 -5.83 1.75
N ASN A 41 -1.66 -6.91 2.45
CA ASN A 41 -1.76 -8.25 1.89
C ASN A 41 -3.02 -8.95 2.41
N GLY A 42 -4.03 -8.99 1.55
CA GLY A 42 -5.33 -9.56 1.87
C GLY A 42 -6.40 -8.48 2.02
N ALA A 43 -7.56 -8.71 1.41
CA ALA A 43 -8.65 -7.73 1.37
C ALA A 43 -9.14 -7.35 2.76
N GLY A 44 -9.25 -8.32 3.68
CA GLY A 44 -9.70 -8.06 5.05
C GLY A 44 -8.75 -7.14 5.80
N LEU A 45 -7.45 -7.36 5.66
CA LEU A 45 -6.43 -6.53 6.30
C LEU A 45 -6.45 -5.10 5.74
N VAL A 46 -6.58 -4.95 4.43
CA VAL A 46 -6.67 -3.63 3.79
C VAL A 46 -7.91 -2.90 4.29
N MET A 47 -9.06 -3.56 4.35
CA MET A 47 -10.30 -2.96 4.85
C MET A 47 -10.16 -2.50 6.31
N SER A 48 -9.56 -3.34 7.15
CA SER A 48 -9.29 -2.96 8.55
C SER A 48 -8.37 -1.76 8.66
N THR A 49 -7.37 -1.70 7.78
CA THR A 49 -6.43 -0.56 7.73
C THR A 49 -7.14 0.73 7.33
N LEU A 50 -8.05 0.66 6.36
CA LEU A 50 -8.87 1.81 5.97
C LEU A 50 -9.70 2.33 7.15
N ASP A 51 -10.29 1.42 7.91
CA ASP A 51 -11.10 1.77 9.08
C ASP A 51 -10.27 2.46 10.16
N VAL A 52 -9.08 1.96 10.45
CA VAL A 52 -8.19 2.55 11.47
C VAL A 52 -7.70 3.93 11.03
N VAL A 53 -7.41 4.12 9.75
CA VAL A 53 -7.05 5.43 9.21
C VAL A 53 -8.21 6.42 9.40
N ALA A 54 -9.43 5.99 9.10
CA ALA A 54 -10.62 6.83 9.28
C ALA A 54 -10.85 7.18 10.75
N GLU A 55 -10.64 6.23 11.67
CA GLU A 55 -10.74 6.47 13.12
C GLU A 55 -9.75 7.52 13.61
N ASN A 56 -8.61 7.64 12.94
CA ASN A 56 -7.59 8.63 13.28
C ASN A 56 -7.76 9.95 12.52
N GLY A 57 -8.90 10.14 11.88
CA GLY A 57 -9.26 11.39 11.23
C GLY A 57 -8.71 11.56 9.81
N GLY A 58 -8.13 10.51 9.25
CA GLY A 58 -7.59 10.54 7.89
C GLY A 58 -8.54 9.96 6.85
N LYS A 59 -8.14 10.05 5.61
CA LYS A 59 -8.85 9.44 4.49
C LYS A 59 -7.88 8.68 3.62
N ALA A 60 -8.23 7.45 3.27
CA ALA A 60 -7.42 6.63 2.41
C ALA A 60 -7.46 7.14 0.96
N ALA A 61 -6.30 7.17 0.31
CA ALA A 61 -6.19 7.52 -1.10
C ALA A 61 -6.60 6.35 -2.00
N ASN A 62 -6.54 5.14 -1.49
CA ASN A 62 -6.79 3.93 -2.29
C ASN A 62 -6.99 2.71 -1.40
N PHE A 63 -7.51 1.67 -2.04
CA PHE A 63 -7.47 0.29 -1.57
C PHE A 63 -6.45 -0.43 -2.44
N LEU A 64 -5.43 -1.06 -1.88
CA LEU A 64 -4.47 -1.84 -2.64
C LEU A 64 -4.08 -3.11 -1.89
N ASP A 65 -4.47 -4.24 -2.47
CA ASP A 65 -4.18 -5.58 -1.95
C ASP A 65 -3.15 -6.24 -2.85
N ILE A 66 -1.97 -6.54 -2.29
CA ILE A 66 -0.89 -7.19 -3.04
C ILE A 66 -0.99 -8.72 -3.02
N GLY A 67 -1.99 -9.26 -2.33
CA GLY A 67 -2.20 -10.70 -2.24
C GLY A 67 -1.31 -11.41 -1.24
N GLY A 68 -1.62 -12.68 -0.97
CA GLY A 68 -0.92 -13.47 0.04
C GLY A 68 0.44 -14.00 -0.37
N GLY A 69 0.72 -14.08 -1.67
CA GLY A 69 2.01 -14.58 -2.18
C GLY A 69 2.92 -13.48 -2.70
N ALA A 70 2.84 -12.27 -2.14
CA ALA A 70 3.58 -11.12 -2.64
C ALA A 70 5.09 -11.32 -2.64
N LYS A 71 5.70 -10.89 -3.72
CA LYS A 71 7.16 -10.91 -3.93
C LYS A 71 7.69 -9.47 -3.90
N ALA A 72 9.03 -9.32 -3.88
CA ALA A 72 9.67 -8.01 -3.90
C ALA A 72 9.17 -7.14 -5.06
N GLU A 73 9.09 -7.69 -6.27
CA GLU A 73 8.62 -6.94 -7.44
C GLU A 73 7.14 -6.54 -7.36
N THR A 74 6.31 -7.31 -6.64
CA THR A 74 4.90 -6.95 -6.40
C THR A 74 4.81 -5.68 -5.58
N VAL A 75 5.62 -5.57 -4.55
CA VAL A 75 5.67 -4.39 -3.68
C VAL A 75 6.19 -3.18 -4.45
N SER A 76 7.23 -3.37 -5.26
CA SER A 76 7.78 -2.32 -6.10
C SER A 76 6.72 -1.79 -7.07
N SER A 77 5.97 -2.69 -7.71
CA SER A 77 4.88 -2.32 -8.62
C SER A 77 3.77 -1.55 -7.90
N ALA A 78 3.44 -1.96 -6.67
CA ALA A 78 2.43 -1.27 -5.86
C ALA A 78 2.84 0.17 -5.57
N LEU A 79 4.10 0.39 -5.20
CA LEU A 79 4.61 1.73 -4.93
C LEU A 79 4.60 2.60 -6.20
N GLU A 80 4.93 2.04 -7.36
CA GLU A 80 4.85 2.76 -8.63
C GLU A 80 3.43 3.22 -8.94
N VAL A 81 2.44 2.37 -8.67
CA VAL A 81 1.02 2.73 -8.87
C VAL A 81 0.66 3.93 -7.99
N LEU A 82 1.11 3.95 -6.74
CA LEU A 82 0.84 5.06 -5.83
C LEU A 82 1.56 6.35 -6.23
N GLU A 83 2.75 6.25 -6.80
CA GLU A 83 3.50 7.42 -7.28
C GLU A 83 2.74 8.19 -8.37
N ALA A 84 1.90 7.50 -9.12
CA ALA A 84 1.08 8.13 -10.17
C ALA A 84 -0.08 8.97 -9.60
N ASP A 85 -0.44 8.78 -8.33
CA ASP A 85 -1.52 9.52 -7.68
C ASP A 85 -0.96 10.74 -6.93
N LYS A 86 -1.24 11.93 -7.46
CA LYS A 86 -0.76 13.18 -6.90
C LYS A 86 -1.42 13.56 -5.57
N ASN A 87 -2.53 12.92 -5.22
CA ASN A 87 -3.22 13.18 -3.96
C ASN A 87 -2.59 12.47 -2.77
N VAL A 88 -1.74 11.48 -3.01
CA VAL A 88 -1.06 10.73 -1.95
C VAL A 88 -0.03 11.62 -1.26
N LYS A 89 -0.14 11.75 0.05
CA LYS A 89 0.77 12.56 0.88
C LYS A 89 1.59 11.70 1.84
N SER A 90 1.12 10.50 2.14
CA SER A 90 1.84 9.50 2.92
C SER A 90 1.39 8.13 2.50
N VAL A 91 2.20 7.11 2.78
CA VAL A 91 1.87 5.71 2.45
C VAL A 91 1.98 4.87 3.70
N LEU A 92 0.96 4.06 3.95
CA LEU A 92 0.94 3.08 5.03
C LEU A 92 0.98 1.68 4.41
N ILE A 93 2.04 0.94 4.75
CA ILE A 93 2.19 -0.45 4.34
C ILE A 93 1.95 -1.32 5.57
N ASN A 94 0.85 -2.06 5.56
CA ASN A 94 0.46 -2.93 6.65
C ASN A 94 0.46 -4.38 6.19
N ILE A 95 1.45 -5.14 6.64
CA ILE A 95 1.67 -6.52 6.20
C ILE A 95 1.55 -7.49 7.38
N PHE A 96 0.74 -8.50 7.20
CA PHE A 96 0.67 -9.64 8.11
C PHE A 96 1.20 -10.88 7.39
N GLY A 97 2.30 -11.42 7.89
CA GLY A 97 2.94 -12.57 7.26
C GLY A 97 2.36 -13.89 7.72
N GLY A 98 1.30 -14.34 7.07
CA GLY A 98 0.88 -15.73 7.12
C GLY A 98 1.56 -16.47 5.98
N ILE A 99 1.04 -16.26 4.77
CA ILE A 99 1.62 -16.79 3.53
C ILE A 99 2.70 -15.83 3.01
N THR A 100 2.49 -14.53 3.15
CA THR A 100 3.44 -13.51 2.71
C THR A 100 4.65 -13.45 3.62
N ARG A 101 5.84 -13.41 3.04
CA ARG A 101 7.09 -13.27 3.78
C ARG A 101 7.44 -11.79 3.94
N CYS A 102 7.55 -11.33 5.16
CA CYS A 102 7.88 -9.94 5.46
C CYS A 102 9.27 -9.53 4.97
N ASP A 103 10.22 -10.45 4.91
CA ASP A 103 11.56 -10.18 4.38
C ASP A 103 11.52 -9.83 2.90
N LEU A 104 10.69 -10.51 2.10
CA LEU A 104 10.52 -10.20 0.69
C LEU A 104 9.84 -8.84 0.48
N VAL A 105 8.88 -8.51 1.33
CA VAL A 105 8.23 -7.20 1.30
C VAL A 105 9.24 -6.09 1.61
N ALA A 106 10.07 -6.29 2.64
CA ALA A 106 11.11 -5.32 3.00
C ALA A 106 12.12 -5.12 1.87
N GLU A 107 12.56 -6.21 1.23
CA GLU A 107 13.45 -6.14 0.08
C GLU A 107 12.82 -5.35 -1.07
N GLY A 108 11.54 -5.56 -1.32
CA GLY A 108 10.80 -4.84 -2.36
C GLY A 108 10.71 -3.34 -2.08
N ILE A 109 10.50 -2.97 -0.83
CA ILE A 109 10.46 -1.57 -0.41
C ILE A 109 11.82 -0.91 -0.64
N ILE A 110 12.89 -1.57 -0.20
CA ILE A 110 14.25 -1.05 -0.35
C ILE A 110 14.61 -0.92 -1.83
N GLU A 111 14.32 -1.93 -2.63
CA GLU A 111 14.60 -1.91 -4.06
C GLU A 111 13.84 -0.79 -4.78
N ALA A 112 12.56 -0.59 -4.42
CA ALA A 112 11.72 0.44 -5.01
C ALA A 112 12.16 1.86 -4.64
N THR A 113 12.79 2.02 -3.48
CA THR A 113 13.18 3.34 -2.96
C THR A 113 14.67 3.63 -3.11
N LYS A 114 15.46 2.62 -3.46
CA LYS A 114 16.91 2.75 -3.59
C LYS A 114 17.29 3.71 -4.70
N GLY A 115 18.13 4.69 -4.38
CA GLY A 115 18.60 5.66 -5.36
C GLY A 115 17.56 6.69 -5.78
N LYS A 116 16.38 6.67 -5.15
CA LYS A 116 15.31 7.63 -5.42
C LYS A 116 15.08 8.51 -4.19
N GLU A 117 14.75 9.76 -4.44
CA GLU A 117 14.24 10.62 -3.39
C GLU A 117 12.74 10.31 -3.25
N LEU A 118 12.31 9.93 -2.03
CA LEU A 118 10.92 9.59 -1.78
C LEU A 118 10.05 10.84 -1.83
N VAL A 119 8.95 10.75 -2.57
CA VAL A 119 7.97 11.83 -2.71
C VAL A 119 7.19 12.02 -1.41
N TRP A 120 6.97 10.93 -0.68
CA TRP A 120 6.15 10.93 0.54
C TRP A 120 6.77 9.99 1.59
N PRO A 121 6.45 10.23 2.88
CA PRO A 121 6.87 9.29 3.93
C PRO A 121 6.15 7.95 3.80
N ILE A 122 6.86 6.88 4.13
CA ILE A 122 6.33 5.52 4.15
C ILE A 122 6.33 5.03 5.59
N ILE A 123 5.17 4.63 6.07
CA ILE A 123 5.01 4.04 7.39
C ILE A 123 4.78 2.54 7.19
N ILE A 124 5.56 1.71 7.86
CA ILE A 124 5.56 0.26 7.66
C ILE A 124 5.25 -0.44 8.97
N ARG A 125 4.30 -1.37 8.90
CA ARG A 125 4.04 -2.32 9.96
C ARG A 125 4.19 -3.72 9.37
N LEU A 126 5.11 -4.50 9.94
CA LEU A 126 5.33 -5.90 9.56
C LEU A 126 5.07 -6.78 10.76
N ASP A 127 4.27 -7.82 10.58
CA ASP A 127 3.96 -8.80 11.62
C ASP A 127 3.86 -10.19 10.99
N GLY A 128 4.15 -11.22 11.78
CA GLY A 128 4.04 -12.62 11.34
C GLY A 128 5.33 -13.18 10.74
N THR A 129 5.19 -13.99 9.69
CA THR A 129 6.31 -14.76 9.12
C THR A 129 7.45 -13.86 8.64
N ASN A 130 8.65 -14.12 9.17
CA ASN A 130 9.87 -13.39 8.82
C ASN A 130 9.78 -11.88 9.10
N SER A 131 8.96 -11.48 10.06
CA SER A 131 8.84 -10.06 10.41
C SER A 131 10.14 -9.49 10.97
N LEU A 132 10.87 -10.25 11.79
CA LEU A 132 12.16 -9.82 12.33
C LEU A 132 13.20 -9.62 11.23
N GLU A 133 13.27 -10.55 10.28
CA GLU A 133 14.15 -10.46 9.12
C GLU A 133 13.81 -9.24 8.27
N GLY A 134 12.53 -8.98 8.06
CA GLY A 134 12.08 -7.81 7.33
C GLY A 134 12.47 -6.50 8.02
N LEU A 135 12.32 -6.43 9.33
CA LEU A 135 12.73 -5.26 10.11
C LEU A 135 14.24 -5.04 10.06
N GLU A 136 15.03 -6.11 10.10
CA GLU A 136 16.49 -6.02 9.98
C GLU A 136 16.89 -5.45 8.62
N ILE A 137 16.25 -5.88 7.55
CA ILE A 137 16.52 -5.37 6.20
C ILE A 137 16.22 -3.88 6.12
N LEU A 138 15.10 -3.45 6.68
CA LEU A 138 14.74 -2.02 6.70
C LEU A 138 15.71 -1.19 7.53
N LYS A 139 16.14 -1.70 8.67
CA LYS A 139 17.10 -1.03 9.54
C LYS A 139 18.51 -0.95 8.93
N ALA A 140 18.88 -1.96 8.14
CA ALA A 140 20.18 -1.98 7.45
C ALA A 140 20.25 -0.97 6.30
N ASN A 141 19.11 -0.48 5.84
CA ASN A 141 18.99 0.48 4.74
C ASN A 141 18.20 1.72 5.20
N PRO A 142 18.77 2.50 6.15
CA PRO A 142 18.02 3.60 6.75
C PRO A 142 17.64 4.67 5.74
N ASN A 143 16.43 5.19 5.89
CA ASN A 143 15.93 6.30 5.09
C ASN A 143 15.08 7.17 6.02
N GLU A 144 15.33 8.48 6.03
CA GLU A 144 14.64 9.42 6.90
C GLU A 144 13.13 9.50 6.66
N LYS A 145 12.65 9.07 5.51
CA LYS A 145 11.23 9.06 5.16
C LYS A 145 10.56 7.69 5.39
N ILE A 146 11.30 6.70 5.86
CA ILE A 146 10.75 5.38 6.18
C ILE A 146 10.63 5.26 7.70
N PHE A 147 9.41 4.99 8.17
CA PHE A 147 9.07 4.87 9.59
C PHE A 147 8.53 3.47 9.84
N ILE A 148 8.95 2.86 10.93
CA ILE A 148 8.53 1.50 11.32
C ILE A 148 7.70 1.62 12.59
N GLU A 149 6.50 1.03 12.57
CA GLU A 149 5.59 1.01 13.72
C GLU A 149 5.20 -0.42 14.07
N GLU A 150 4.95 -0.68 15.35
CA GLU A 150 4.65 -2.02 15.82
C GLU A 150 3.17 -2.38 15.72
N SER A 151 2.28 -1.41 15.92
CA SER A 151 0.84 -1.66 15.87
C SER A 151 0.19 -0.98 14.68
N MET A 152 -0.96 -1.52 14.27
CA MET A 152 -1.75 -0.93 13.19
C MET A 152 -2.26 0.46 13.58
N ASP A 153 -2.68 0.65 14.82
CA ASP A 153 -3.19 1.93 15.28
C ASP A 153 -2.11 3.01 15.28
N SER A 154 -0.92 2.73 15.81
CA SER A 154 0.19 3.68 15.81
C SER A 154 0.66 3.99 14.40
N ALA A 155 0.69 2.99 13.53
CA ALA A 155 1.05 3.16 12.14
C ALA A 155 0.05 4.07 11.40
N ALA A 156 -1.24 3.83 11.59
CA ALA A 156 -2.28 4.64 10.97
C ALA A 156 -2.25 6.08 11.47
N LYS A 157 -2.07 6.27 12.77
CA LYS A 157 -1.97 7.59 13.38
C LYS A 157 -0.81 8.39 12.80
N LEU A 158 0.35 7.76 12.68
CA LEU A 158 1.53 8.41 12.10
C LEU A 158 1.31 8.74 10.63
N ALA A 159 0.72 7.83 9.86
CA ALA A 159 0.44 8.04 8.46
C ALA A 159 -0.51 9.23 8.25
N VAL A 160 -1.53 9.36 9.08
CA VAL A 160 -2.46 10.49 9.04
C VAL A 160 -1.74 11.80 9.37
N GLN A 161 -0.90 11.81 10.40
CA GLN A 161 -0.12 12.98 10.78
C GLN A 161 0.82 13.43 9.66
N LYS A 162 1.49 12.49 9.02
CA LYS A 162 2.43 12.78 7.93
C LYS A 162 1.72 13.18 6.63
N GLY A 163 0.45 12.83 6.50
CA GLY A 163 -0.36 13.15 5.32
C GLY A 163 -1.08 14.50 5.38
N LEU A 164 -0.87 15.23 6.44
CA LEU A 164 -1.48 16.56 6.58
C LEU A 164 -0.76 17.63 5.77
#